data_ee5eec20a48fc917bf809fca427b8949
#
_entry.id   ee5eec20a48fc917bf809fca427b8949
#
_cell.length_a   1.000
_cell.length_b   1.000
_cell.length_c   1.000
_cell.angle_alpha   90.00
_cell.angle_beta   90.00
_cell.angle_gamma   90.00
#
_symmetry.space_group_name_H-M   'P 1'
#
loop_
_entity.id
_entity.type
_entity.pdbx_description
1 polymer ?
#
loop_
_entity_poly.entity_id
_entity_poly.type
_entity_poly.pdbx_seq_one_letter_code
_entity_poly.pdbx_strand_id
1 'polypeptide(L)'
;MFGTHLRALKAVKIELQGRIAMNRTETLIAILKDQVVPALGCTEPGAVAYAVARAKELLNGKVDSMVVYVDKNVLKNGMGVGIPGTPERGIAFACALALEIGKSENKLEALKGATPESIDAARKIAASGCIDLRLKEDAPGLYISVDARGENGESRVVIEGTHTNITYEAVNGKVIKQSAPPARCEDTEASSGIREEIKKYNIQDLVDFANNVSDKDIAFMQDGIDMNMAIASDAIQRGLHICNTMLKNDSSLAGKAKA
;
A
#
# COMPACT_ATOMS: atom_id res chain seq x y z
N MET A 1 -38.21 -29.94 -19.19
CA MET A 1 -37.57 -28.90 -18.39
C MET A 1 -36.44 -29.38 -17.46
N PHE A 2 -36.10 -30.68 -17.38
CA PHE A 2 -35.02 -31.23 -16.50
C PHE A 2 -33.64 -31.26 -17.14
N GLY A 3 -33.50 -31.12 -18.47
CA GLY A 3 -32.22 -31.28 -19.18
C GLY A 3 -31.29 -30.05 -19.12
N THR A 4 -31.85 -28.85 -18.95
CA THR A 4 -31.08 -27.60 -18.92
C THR A 4 -30.38 -27.35 -17.57
N HIS A 5 -31.01 -27.75 -16.46
CA HIS A 5 -30.42 -27.63 -15.11
C HIS A 5 -29.23 -28.57 -14.90
N LEU A 6 -29.29 -29.77 -15.48
CA LEU A 6 -28.19 -30.75 -15.36
C LEU A 6 -26.97 -30.35 -16.19
N ARG A 7 -27.15 -29.65 -17.32
CA ARG A 7 -26.06 -29.09 -18.12
C ARG A 7 -25.40 -27.89 -17.43
N ALA A 8 -26.18 -27.02 -16.80
CA ALA A 8 -25.64 -25.89 -16.03
C ALA A 8 -24.83 -26.34 -14.81
N LEU A 9 -25.32 -27.36 -14.08
CA LEU A 9 -24.60 -27.95 -12.95
C LEU A 9 -23.33 -28.69 -13.38
N LYS A 10 -23.32 -29.35 -14.55
CA LYS A 10 -22.10 -29.93 -15.11
C LYS A 10 -21.12 -28.88 -15.59
N ALA A 11 -21.56 -27.76 -16.18
CA ALA A 11 -20.70 -26.67 -16.61
C ALA A 11 -20.05 -25.99 -15.38
N VAL A 12 -20.81 -25.70 -14.33
CA VAL A 12 -20.29 -25.15 -13.06
C VAL A 12 -19.34 -26.14 -12.38
N LYS A 13 -19.60 -27.45 -12.44
CA LYS A 13 -18.70 -28.46 -11.90
C LYS A 13 -17.43 -28.65 -12.73
N ILE A 14 -17.47 -28.43 -14.03
CA ILE A 14 -16.32 -28.43 -14.94
C ILE A 14 -15.50 -27.12 -14.75
N GLU A 15 -16.14 -26.00 -14.52
CA GLU A 15 -15.47 -24.72 -14.21
C GLU A 15 -14.81 -24.74 -12.81
N LEU A 16 -15.40 -25.42 -11.84
CA LEU A 16 -14.83 -25.69 -10.52
C LEU A 16 -13.73 -26.77 -10.55
N GLN A 17 -13.78 -27.72 -11.48
CA GLN A 17 -12.72 -28.72 -11.70
C GLN A 17 -11.60 -28.19 -12.63
N GLY A 18 -11.82 -27.12 -13.38
CA GLY A 18 -10.84 -26.44 -14.24
C GLY A 18 -9.91 -25.48 -13.47
N ARG A 19 -10.06 -25.31 -12.16
CA ARG A 19 -8.96 -24.87 -11.28
C ARG A 19 -8.02 -26.08 -11.20
N ILE A 20 -7.09 -26.17 -12.15
CA ILE A 20 -5.90 -27.02 -12.03
C ILE A 20 -5.36 -26.77 -10.65
N ALA A 21 -5.40 -27.77 -9.78
CA ALA A 21 -4.82 -27.65 -8.45
C ALA A 21 -3.35 -27.33 -8.67
N MET A 22 -2.98 -26.07 -8.44
CA MET A 22 -1.59 -25.62 -8.52
C MET A 22 -0.77 -26.54 -7.63
N ASN A 23 0.39 -26.99 -8.11
CA ASN A 23 1.29 -27.72 -7.24
C ASN A 23 1.81 -26.80 -6.13
N ARG A 24 2.39 -27.38 -5.08
CA ARG A 24 2.83 -26.60 -3.92
C ARG A 24 3.82 -25.49 -4.28
N THR A 25 4.73 -25.73 -5.22
CA THR A 25 5.72 -24.77 -5.71
C THR A 25 5.04 -23.62 -6.47
N GLU A 26 4.14 -23.93 -7.39
CA GLU A 26 3.37 -22.93 -8.15
C GLU A 26 2.53 -22.04 -7.22
N THR A 27 1.93 -22.61 -6.18
CA THR A 27 1.17 -21.86 -5.17
C THR A 27 2.06 -20.86 -4.44
N LEU A 28 3.24 -21.29 -3.98
CA LEU A 28 4.19 -20.39 -3.29
C LEU A 28 4.72 -19.29 -4.21
N ILE A 29 4.99 -19.60 -5.48
CA ILE A 29 5.36 -18.61 -6.51
C ILE A 29 4.22 -17.60 -6.71
N ALA A 30 2.97 -18.05 -6.77
CA ALA A 30 1.82 -17.18 -6.93
C ALA A 30 1.63 -16.26 -5.71
N ILE A 31 1.85 -16.78 -4.49
CA ILE A 31 1.85 -15.98 -3.25
C ILE A 31 2.96 -14.93 -3.31
N LEU A 32 4.17 -15.29 -3.70
CA LEU A 32 5.28 -14.35 -3.85
C LEU A 32 4.93 -13.23 -4.84
N LYS A 33 4.39 -13.55 -6.01
CA LYS A 33 3.99 -12.56 -7.02
C LYS A 33 2.88 -11.62 -6.54
N ASP A 34 1.98 -12.11 -5.69
CA ASP A 34 0.93 -11.29 -5.08
C ASP A 34 1.48 -10.35 -3.99
N GLN A 35 2.52 -10.78 -3.26
CA GLN A 35 3.04 -10.06 -2.10
C GLN A 35 4.25 -9.16 -2.40
N VAL A 36 5.09 -9.53 -3.36
CA VAL A 36 6.29 -8.78 -3.74
C VAL A 36 5.92 -7.78 -4.84
N VAL A 37 5.62 -6.57 -4.43
CA VAL A 37 5.20 -5.48 -5.32
C VAL A 37 6.04 -4.23 -5.07
N PRO A 38 6.30 -3.41 -6.11
CA PRO A 38 6.98 -2.14 -5.94
C PRO A 38 6.23 -1.18 -5.03
N ALA A 39 6.96 -0.43 -4.20
CA ALA A 39 6.44 0.67 -3.39
C ALA A 39 7.44 1.82 -3.37
N LEU A 40 6.95 3.05 -3.30
CA LEU A 40 7.78 4.26 -3.14
C LEU A 40 8.11 4.47 -1.65
N GLY A 41 8.95 3.62 -1.08
CA GLY A 41 9.35 3.71 0.33
C GLY A 41 8.26 3.21 1.29
N CYS A 42 8.06 3.93 2.42
CA CYS A 42 7.11 3.54 3.46
C CYS A 42 5.67 3.58 2.96
N THR A 43 4.91 2.51 3.23
CA THR A 43 3.53 2.36 2.74
C THR A 43 2.52 3.27 3.44
N GLU A 44 2.78 3.69 4.69
CA GLU A 44 1.86 4.53 5.46
C GLU A 44 1.65 5.92 4.83
N PRO A 45 2.70 6.70 4.49
CA PRO A 45 2.50 7.97 3.78
C PRO A 45 1.86 7.78 2.40
N GLY A 46 2.21 6.69 1.69
CA GLY A 46 1.61 6.34 0.41
C GLY A 46 0.11 6.09 0.51
N ALA A 47 -0.33 5.33 1.53
CA ALA A 47 -1.73 5.05 1.77
C ALA A 47 -2.53 6.30 2.18
N VAL A 48 -1.95 7.15 3.03
CA VAL A 48 -2.57 8.43 3.39
C VAL A 48 -2.67 9.34 2.17
N ALA A 49 -1.60 9.45 1.37
CA ALA A 49 -1.61 10.22 0.14
C ALA A 49 -2.65 9.70 -0.87
N TYR A 50 -2.80 8.39 -0.99
CA TYR A 50 -3.82 7.76 -1.81
C TYR A 50 -5.24 8.14 -1.36
N ALA A 51 -5.52 8.08 -0.04
CA ALA A 51 -6.82 8.47 0.50
C ALA A 51 -7.11 9.96 0.26
N VAL A 52 -6.11 10.85 0.46
CA VAL A 52 -6.23 12.30 0.22
C VAL A 52 -6.47 12.59 -1.27
N ALA A 53 -5.67 11.99 -2.16
CA ALA A 53 -5.84 12.15 -3.60
C ALA A 53 -7.25 11.73 -4.03
N ARG A 54 -7.73 10.61 -3.52
CA ARG A 54 -9.08 10.13 -3.82
C ARG A 54 -10.16 11.04 -3.29
N ALA A 55 -10.04 11.55 -2.07
CA ALA A 55 -10.99 12.50 -1.50
C ALA A 55 -11.06 13.82 -2.31
N LYS A 56 -9.90 14.34 -2.72
CA LYS A 56 -9.80 15.51 -3.61
C LYS A 56 -10.48 15.27 -4.96
N GLU A 57 -10.23 14.12 -5.59
CA GLU A 57 -10.86 13.76 -6.87
C GLU A 57 -12.38 13.66 -6.76
N LEU A 58 -12.88 13.06 -5.68
CA LEU A 58 -14.33 12.96 -5.41
C LEU A 58 -14.98 14.32 -5.20
N LEU A 59 -14.29 15.24 -4.50
CA LEU A 59 -14.78 16.61 -4.30
C LEU A 59 -14.83 17.40 -5.61
N ASN A 60 -13.95 17.06 -6.57
CA ASN A 60 -13.86 17.69 -7.89
C ASN A 60 -13.74 19.22 -7.80
N GLY A 61 -12.89 19.72 -6.90
CA GLY A 61 -12.67 21.14 -6.68
C GLY A 61 -11.53 21.42 -5.71
N LYS A 62 -11.39 22.68 -5.35
CA LYS A 62 -10.40 23.09 -4.36
C LYS A 62 -10.80 22.56 -2.98
N VAL A 63 -9.84 22.01 -2.26
CA VAL A 63 -10.01 21.62 -0.86
C VAL A 63 -9.62 22.81 0.02
N ASP A 64 -10.55 23.30 0.83
CA ASP A 64 -10.34 24.42 1.76
C ASP A 64 -9.90 23.91 3.15
N SER A 65 -10.39 22.74 3.55
CA SER A 65 -10.00 22.09 4.80
C SER A 65 -10.16 20.57 4.71
N MET A 66 -9.36 19.85 5.49
CA MET A 66 -9.55 18.42 5.67
C MET A 66 -9.18 17.96 7.07
N VAL A 67 -9.86 16.92 7.52
CA VAL A 67 -9.51 16.16 8.72
C VAL A 67 -9.08 14.75 8.27
N VAL A 68 -7.89 14.35 8.73
CA VAL A 68 -7.32 13.03 8.43
C VAL A 68 -7.20 12.25 9.72
N TYR A 69 -7.94 11.16 9.85
CA TYR A 69 -7.79 10.23 10.97
C TYR A 69 -6.94 9.05 10.55
N VAL A 70 -6.00 8.67 11.40
CA VAL A 70 -5.15 7.51 11.21
C VAL A 70 -5.06 6.69 12.49
N ASP A 71 -4.88 5.37 12.38
CA ASP A 71 -4.60 4.54 13.53
C ASP A 71 -3.19 4.79 14.11
N LYS A 72 -2.94 4.23 15.30
CA LYS A 72 -1.67 4.43 16.03
C LYS A 72 -0.42 3.95 15.28
N ASN A 73 -0.54 2.90 14.45
CA ASN A 73 0.61 2.36 13.73
C ASN A 73 0.93 3.22 12.51
N VAL A 74 -0.09 3.62 11.75
CA VAL A 74 0.06 4.58 10.64
C VAL A 74 0.65 5.89 11.16
N LEU A 75 0.15 6.42 12.29
CA LEU A 75 0.70 7.63 12.87
C LEU A 75 2.17 7.44 13.28
N LYS A 76 2.45 6.43 14.11
CA LYS A 76 3.80 6.14 14.62
C LYS A 76 4.82 5.94 13.50
N ASN A 77 4.48 5.13 12.52
CA ASN A 77 5.39 4.81 11.43
C ASN A 77 5.56 5.96 10.45
N GLY A 78 4.51 6.76 10.25
CA GLY A 78 4.49 7.83 9.24
C GLY A 78 4.97 9.19 9.72
N MET A 79 5.06 9.46 11.04
CA MET A 79 5.38 10.79 11.57
C MET A 79 6.72 11.36 11.13
N GLY A 80 7.75 10.53 11.05
CA GLY A 80 9.13 10.97 10.76
C GLY A 80 9.69 10.43 9.45
N VAL A 81 8.90 9.66 8.70
CA VAL A 81 9.38 9.01 7.48
C VAL A 81 9.59 10.02 6.34
N GLY A 82 10.62 9.80 5.54
CA GLY A 82 10.89 10.60 4.35
C GLY A 82 9.81 10.42 3.28
N ILE A 83 9.43 11.51 2.64
CA ILE A 83 8.49 11.47 1.51
C ILE A 83 9.29 11.34 0.21
N PRO A 84 9.08 10.28 -0.57
CA PRO A 84 9.86 10.01 -1.77
C PRO A 84 9.89 11.18 -2.76
N GLY A 85 11.07 11.47 -3.32
CA GLY A 85 11.26 12.57 -4.26
C GLY A 85 11.33 13.97 -3.62
N THR A 86 11.31 14.06 -2.27
CA THR A 86 11.35 15.32 -1.53
C THR A 86 12.36 15.26 -0.38
N PRO A 87 12.85 16.40 0.13
CA PRO A 87 13.60 16.45 1.39
C PRO A 87 12.69 16.39 2.63
N GLU A 88 11.38 16.41 2.45
CA GLU A 88 10.37 16.54 3.50
C GLU A 88 10.04 15.21 4.17
N ARG A 89 9.38 15.31 5.33
CA ARG A 89 9.05 14.15 6.17
C ARG A 89 7.64 14.24 6.74
N GLY A 90 7.09 13.08 7.04
CA GLY A 90 5.87 12.93 7.83
C GLY A 90 4.57 12.98 7.03
N ILE A 91 3.53 12.40 7.64
CA ILE A 91 2.20 12.23 7.03
C ILE A 91 1.58 13.59 6.67
N ALA A 92 1.74 14.60 7.52
CA ALA A 92 1.14 15.91 7.26
C ALA A 92 1.63 16.52 5.95
N PHE A 93 2.94 16.37 5.65
CA PHE A 93 3.48 16.81 4.37
C PHE A 93 3.01 15.92 3.21
N ALA A 94 2.90 14.60 3.43
CA ALA A 94 2.33 13.69 2.42
C ALA A 94 0.90 14.09 2.04
N CYS A 95 0.07 14.49 3.00
CA CYS A 95 -1.27 15.02 2.74
C CYS A 95 -1.22 16.29 1.88
N ALA A 96 -0.37 17.24 2.24
CA ALA A 96 -0.23 18.50 1.50
C ALA A 96 0.25 18.28 0.06
N LEU A 97 1.23 17.40 -0.12
CA LEU A 97 1.71 17.06 -1.44
C LEU A 97 0.66 16.29 -2.26
N ALA A 98 -0.14 15.42 -1.63
CA ALA A 98 -1.25 14.74 -2.28
C ALA A 98 -2.36 15.70 -2.72
N LEU A 99 -2.63 16.77 -1.97
CA LEU A 99 -3.53 17.83 -2.42
C LEU A 99 -3.01 18.55 -3.66
N GLU A 100 -1.71 18.69 -3.80
CA GLU A 100 -1.11 19.36 -4.96
C GLU A 100 -1.08 18.43 -6.18
N ILE A 101 -0.38 17.31 -6.09
CA ILE A 101 -0.08 16.43 -7.24
C ILE A 101 -0.73 15.04 -7.18
N GLY A 102 -1.37 14.68 -6.05
CA GLY A 102 -1.84 13.31 -5.82
C GLY A 102 -2.80 12.82 -6.90
N LYS A 103 -2.55 11.57 -7.34
CA LYS A 103 -3.40 10.82 -8.27
C LYS A 103 -3.74 9.47 -7.65
N SER A 104 -5.03 9.24 -7.38
CA SER A 104 -5.47 8.01 -6.73
C SER A 104 -5.29 6.76 -7.59
N GLU A 105 -5.27 6.88 -8.91
CA GLU A 105 -4.98 5.79 -9.83
C GLU A 105 -3.63 5.10 -9.56
N ASN A 106 -2.65 5.85 -9.05
CA ASN A 106 -1.32 5.36 -8.72
C ASN A 106 -1.24 4.68 -7.34
N LYS A 107 -2.31 4.63 -6.57
CA LYS A 107 -2.37 3.99 -5.23
C LYS A 107 -1.20 4.42 -4.32
N LEU A 108 -0.33 3.47 -3.91
CA LEU A 108 0.83 3.77 -3.04
C LEU A 108 1.89 4.66 -3.70
N GLU A 109 1.85 4.83 -5.01
CA GLU A 109 2.68 5.76 -5.77
C GLU A 109 1.96 7.11 -6.04
N ALA A 110 0.91 7.46 -5.28
CA ALA A 110 0.09 8.65 -5.49
C ALA A 110 0.91 9.96 -5.54
N LEU A 111 2.09 10.00 -4.91
CA LEU A 111 3.00 11.15 -4.89
C LEU A 111 4.09 11.13 -5.98
N LYS A 112 4.00 10.20 -6.93
CA LYS A 112 4.98 10.09 -8.01
C LYS A 112 5.02 11.36 -8.87
N GLY A 113 6.23 11.84 -9.15
CA GLY A 113 6.45 13.01 -10.01
C GLY A 113 6.49 14.34 -9.24
N ALA A 114 6.82 14.32 -7.95
CA ALA A 114 7.07 15.54 -7.19
C ALA A 114 8.18 16.39 -7.84
N THR A 115 7.91 17.68 -8.02
CA THR A 115 8.87 18.68 -8.56
C THR A 115 9.17 19.73 -7.47
N PRO A 116 10.26 20.53 -7.61
CA PRO A 116 10.53 21.62 -6.69
C PRO A 116 9.34 22.55 -6.50
N GLU A 117 8.62 22.87 -7.58
CA GLU A 117 7.46 23.78 -7.57
C GLU A 117 6.30 23.16 -6.77
N SER A 118 6.01 21.87 -6.99
CA SER A 118 4.95 21.17 -6.24
C SER A 118 5.30 20.98 -4.75
N ILE A 119 6.59 20.81 -4.45
CA ILE A 119 7.08 20.76 -3.07
C ILE A 119 6.87 22.10 -2.36
N ASP A 120 7.20 23.22 -3.04
CA ASP A 120 6.99 24.56 -2.48
C ASP A 120 5.51 24.91 -2.33
N ALA A 121 4.65 24.47 -3.26
CA ALA A 121 3.21 24.59 -3.12
C ALA A 121 2.69 23.76 -1.93
N ALA A 122 3.14 22.52 -1.78
CA ALA A 122 2.78 21.66 -0.66
C ALA A 122 3.24 22.23 0.69
N ARG A 123 4.40 22.89 0.78
CA ARG A 123 4.85 23.60 1.99
C ARG A 123 3.87 24.70 2.40
N LYS A 124 3.36 25.46 1.43
CA LYS A 124 2.35 26.52 1.68
C LYS A 124 1.04 25.90 2.18
N ILE A 125 0.60 24.80 1.57
CA ILE A 125 -0.58 24.05 2.00
C ILE A 125 -0.39 23.51 3.43
N ALA A 126 0.73 22.88 3.73
CA ALA A 126 1.03 22.37 5.08
C ALA A 126 1.05 23.50 6.14
N ALA A 127 1.56 24.68 5.78
CA ALA A 127 1.61 25.83 6.67
C ALA A 127 0.27 26.56 6.83
N SER A 128 -0.70 26.36 5.95
CA SER A 128 -1.99 27.06 5.96
C SER A 128 -2.92 26.63 7.09
N GLY A 129 -2.66 25.47 7.74
CA GLY A 129 -3.54 24.89 8.74
C GLY A 129 -4.80 24.23 8.20
N CYS A 130 -4.91 24.04 6.88
CA CYS A 130 -6.08 23.39 6.27
C CYS A 130 -6.12 21.86 6.50
N ILE A 131 -5.03 21.27 7.01
CA ILE A 131 -4.90 19.84 7.28
C ILE A 131 -4.87 19.61 8.79
N ASP A 132 -5.86 18.90 9.31
CA ASP A 132 -5.96 18.49 10.70
C ASP A 132 -5.75 16.97 10.80
N LEU A 133 -4.57 16.56 11.25
CA LEU A 133 -4.21 15.15 11.41
C LEU A 133 -4.52 14.67 12.83
N ARG A 134 -5.34 13.66 12.95
CA ARG A 134 -5.84 13.13 14.23
C ARG A 134 -5.59 11.63 14.38
N LEU A 135 -5.36 11.22 15.62
CA LEU A 135 -5.32 9.81 16.00
C LEU A 135 -6.74 9.24 16.13
N LYS A 136 -6.98 8.07 15.53
CA LYS A 136 -8.15 7.23 15.76
C LYS A 136 -7.78 6.15 16.78
N GLU A 137 -8.05 6.40 18.07
CA GLU A 137 -7.62 5.50 19.17
C GLU A 137 -8.25 4.11 19.09
N ASP A 138 -9.54 4.03 18.76
CA ASP A 138 -10.32 2.79 18.74
C ASP A 138 -10.27 2.06 17.39
N ALA A 139 -9.29 2.35 16.54
CA ALA A 139 -9.18 1.67 15.25
C ALA A 139 -8.89 0.17 15.44
N PRO A 140 -9.67 -0.74 14.83
CA PRO A 140 -9.50 -2.17 15.01
C PRO A 140 -8.28 -2.76 14.31
N GLY A 141 -7.56 -1.96 13.53
CA GLY A 141 -6.40 -2.33 12.74
C GLY A 141 -5.96 -1.16 11.90
N LEU A 142 -5.41 -1.41 10.70
CA LEU A 142 -5.08 -0.33 9.77
C LEU A 142 -6.34 0.46 9.43
N TYR A 143 -6.28 1.75 9.71
CA TYR A 143 -7.36 2.71 9.48
C TYR A 143 -6.82 4.06 9.05
N ILE A 144 -7.37 4.56 7.95
CA ILE A 144 -7.14 5.91 7.45
C ILE A 144 -8.49 6.45 7.00
N SER A 145 -8.93 7.61 7.48
CA SER A 145 -10.05 8.32 6.87
C SER A 145 -9.71 9.77 6.58
N VAL A 146 -10.25 10.27 5.48
CA VAL A 146 -10.09 11.64 5.01
C VAL A 146 -11.47 12.24 4.83
N ASP A 147 -11.76 13.30 5.57
CA ASP A 147 -12.94 14.14 5.41
C ASP A 147 -12.48 15.48 4.83
N ALA A 148 -12.72 15.71 3.54
CA ALA A 148 -12.33 16.93 2.83
C ALA A 148 -13.56 17.82 2.57
N ARG A 149 -13.36 19.14 2.69
CA ARG A 149 -14.38 20.16 2.41
C ARG A 149 -13.82 21.24 1.50
N GLY A 150 -14.65 21.76 0.65
CA GLY A 150 -14.33 22.84 -0.28
C GLY A 150 -15.56 23.42 -0.96
N GLU A 151 -15.35 24.20 -2.01
CA GLU A 151 -16.43 24.92 -2.70
C GLU A 151 -17.54 24.01 -3.27
N ASN A 152 -17.20 22.76 -3.62
CA ASN A 152 -18.15 21.79 -4.18
C ASN A 152 -18.82 20.89 -3.11
N GLY A 153 -18.65 21.20 -1.83
CA GLY A 153 -19.24 20.47 -0.72
C GLY A 153 -18.21 19.67 0.08
N GLU A 154 -18.51 18.40 0.32
CA GLU A 154 -17.66 17.51 1.13
C GLU A 154 -17.47 16.14 0.51
N SER A 155 -16.34 15.52 0.78
CA SER A 155 -16.06 14.13 0.42
C SER A 155 -15.47 13.38 1.60
N ARG A 156 -15.73 12.07 1.65
CA ARG A 156 -15.16 11.16 2.65
C ARG A 156 -14.63 9.91 1.98
N VAL A 157 -13.42 9.52 2.37
CA VAL A 157 -12.75 8.27 1.94
C VAL A 157 -12.24 7.54 3.16
N VAL A 158 -12.43 6.22 3.23
CA VAL A 158 -11.89 5.37 4.30
C VAL A 158 -11.12 4.21 3.69
N ILE A 159 -9.92 3.97 4.21
CA ILE A 159 -9.07 2.80 3.94
C ILE A 159 -8.99 1.96 5.19
N GLU A 160 -9.24 0.65 5.07
CA GLU A 160 -9.19 -0.29 6.19
C GLU A 160 -8.55 -1.63 5.80
N GLY A 161 -7.86 -2.24 6.77
CA GLY A 161 -7.30 -3.58 6.69
C GLY A 161 -6.02 -3.68 5.88
N THR A 162 -5.95 -3.14 4.67
CA THR A 162 -4.73 -3.02 3.87
C THR A 162 -4.57 -1.61 3.32
N HIS A 163 -3.31 -1.21 3.03
CA HIS A 163 -2.95 0.15 2.63
C HIS A 163 -3.61 0.67 1.34
N THR A 164 -4.23 -0.20 0.55
CA THR A 164 -4.89 0.16 -0.71
C THR A 164 -6.38 -0.18 -0.77
N ASN A 165 -6.93 -0.70 0.33
CA ASN A 165 -8.32 -1.13 0.36
C ASN A 165 -9.25 0.02 0.81
N ILE A 166 -9.80 0.76 -0.14
CA ILE A 166 -10.85 1.75 0.15
C ILE A 166 -12.15 0.99 0.43
N THR A 167 -12.64 1.10 1.67
CA THR A 167 -13.90 0.48 2.14
C THR A 167 -15.09 1.40 2.06
N TYR A 168 -14.86 2.72 2.05
CA TYR A 168 -15.94 3.71 2.01
C TYR A 168 -15.57 4.93 1.18
N GLU A 169 -16.52 5.38 0.37
CA GLU A 169 -16.46 6.66 -0.37
C GLU A 169 -17.83 7.34 -0.34
N ALA A 170 -17.86 8.63 -0.05
CA ALA A 170 -19.07 9.44 -0.12
C ALA A 170 -18.76 10.86 -0.61
N VAL A 171 -19.76 11.50 -1.24
CA VAL A 171 -19.74 12.91 -1.66
C VAL A 171 -21.07 13.54 -1.28
N ASN A 172 -21.04 14.68 -0.59
CA ASN A 172 -22.21 15.43 -0.17
C ASN A 172 -23.27 14.55 0.51
N GLY A 173 -22.81 13.66 1.41
CA GLY A 173 -23.67 12.71 2.11
C GLY A 173 -24.15 11.50 1.29
N LYS A 174 -23.92 11.49 -0.03
CA LYS A 174 -24.26 10.34 -0.89
C LYS A 174 -23.13 9.32 -0.89
N VAL A 175 -23.41 8.11 -0.42
CA VAL A 175 -22.48 6.98 -0.45
C VAL A 175 -22.32 6.50 -1.90
N ILE A 176 -21.07 6.45 -2.37
CA ILE A 176 -20.67 5.95 -3.69
C ILE A 176 -20.16 4.52 -3.58
N LYS A 177 -19.40 4.23 -2.53
CA LYS A 177 -18.85 2.91 -2.24
C LYS A 177 -18.98 2.60 -0.76
N GLN A 178 -19.42 1.39 -0.45
CA GLN A 178 -19.38 0.85 0.89
C GLN A 178 -19.14 -0.66 0.81
N SER A 179 -18.07 -1.13 1.43
CA SER A 179 -17.79 -2.54 1.63
C SER A 179 -17.55 -2.79 3.11
N ALA A 180 -17.84 -4.00 3.57
CA ALA A 180 -17.49 -4.37 4.95
C ALA A 180 -15.98 -4.20 5.15
N PRO A 181 -15.53 -3.67 6.31
CA PRO A 181 -14.13 -3.73 6.68
C PRO A 181 -13.67 -5.18 6.60
N PRO A 182 -12.44 -5.45 6.13
CA PRO A 182 -11.91 -6.81 6.23
C PRO A 182 -11.93 -7.19 7.70
N ALA A 183 -12.53 -8.34 8.00
CA ALA A 183 -12.57 -8.85 9.36
C ALA A 183 -11.14 -8.97 9.90
N ARG A 184 -10.97 -8.78 11.22
CA ARG A 184 -9.68 -8.96 11.90
C ARG A 184 -9.06 -10.28 11.46
N CYS A 185 -7.74 -10.35 11.35
CA CYS A 185 -7.00 -11.54 10.93
C CYS A 185 -7.32 -12.83 11.72
N GLU A 186 -8.18 -12.76 12.72
CA GLU A 186 -8.57 -13.89 13.56
C GLU A 186 -9.86 -14.62 13.12
N ASP A 187 -10.73 -14.01 12.25
CA ASP A 187 -12.10 -14.50 12.08
C ASP A 187 -12.63 -14.50 10.63
N THR A 188 -11.85 -14.68 9.57
CA THR A 188 -12.46 -14.69 8.24
C THR A 188 -12.16 -15.91 7.38
N GLU A 189 -13.18 -16.73 7.23
CA GLU A 189 -13.37 -17.64 6.08
C GLU A 189 -13.53 -16.90 4.73
N ALA A 190 -13.41 -15.56 4.69
CA ALA A 190 -13.76 -14.73 3.53
C ALA A 190 -12.55 -14.19 2.73
N SER A 191 -11.31 -14.44 3.10
CA SER A 191 -10.16 -14.16 2.24
C SER A 191 -9.85 -15.36 1.34
N SER A 192 -10.70 -15.61 0.34
CA SER A 192 -10.51 -16.67 -0.68
C SER A 192 -9.37 -16.33 -1.66
N GLY A 193 -8.38 -15.56 -1.22
CA GLY A 193 -7.23 -15.18 -2.00
C GLY A 193 -6.10 -16.21 -1.91
N ILE A 194 -5.19 -16.16 -2.88
CA ILE A 194 -3.98 -17.02 -2.93
C ILE A 194 -3.16 -16.95 -1.62
N ARG A 195 -3.24 -15.84 -0.86
CA ARG A 195 -2.57 -15.63 0.43
C ARG A 195 -2.99 -16.64 1.51
N GLU A 196 -4.26 -17.05 1.53
CA GLU A 196 -4.76 -18.00 2.52
C GLU A 196 -4.16 -19.40 2.33
N GLU A 197 -3.70 -19.71 1.13
CA GLU A 197 -3.03 -20.98 0.85
C GLU A 197 -1.77 -21.18 1.70
N ILE A 198 -1.11 -20.09 2.17
CA ILE A 198 0.08 -20.17 3.01
C ILE A 198 -0.17 -20.93 4.32
N LYS A 199 -1.41 -20.91 4.84
CA LYS A 199 -1.80 -21.63 6.07
C LYS A 199 -1.67 -23.15 5.96
N LYS A 200 -1.57 -23.68 4.72
CA LYS A 200 -1.40 -25.10 4.45
C LYS A 200 0.07 -25.56 4.46
N TYR A 201 1.01 -24.61 4.69
CA TYR A 201 2.44 -24.85 4.66
C TYR A 201 3.03 -24.70 6.07
N ASN A 202 4.00 -25.56 6.38
CA ASN A 202 4.83 -25.42 7.57
C ASN A 202 6.18 -24.81 7.20
N ILE A 203 7.00 -24.49 8.20
CA ILE A 203 8.33 -23.88 7.99
C ILE A 203 9.23 -24.73 7.11
N GLN A 204 9.19 -26.08 7.27
CA GLN A 204 10.03 -26.97 6.44
C GLN A 204 9.63 -26.88 4.96
N ASP A 205 8.34 -26.82 4.66
CA ASP A 205 7.87 -26.63 3.27
C ASP A 205 8.44 -25.35 2.64
N LEU A 206 8.55 -24.27 3.40
CA LEU A 206 9.11 -23.00 2.92
C LEU A 206 10.64 -23.08 2.72
N VAL A 207 11.33 -23.76 3.62
CA VAL A 207 12.78 -24.03 3.49
C VAL A 207 13.05 -24.91 2.27
N ASP A 208 12.26 -25.97 2.10
CA ASP A 208 12.39 -26.88 0.95
C ASP A 208 12.11 -26.14 -0.36
N PHE A 209 11.10 -25.28 -0.40
CA PHE A 209 10.84 -24.39 -1.54
C PHE A 209 12.04 -23.49 -1.83
N ALA A 210 12.56 -22.79 -0.85
CA ALA A 210 13.67 -21.87 -1.02
C ALA A 210 14.95 -22.56 -1.54
N ASN A 211 15.17 -23.82 -1.13
CA ASN A 211 16.36 -24.58 -1.55
C ASN A 211 16.21 -25.23 -2.94
N ASN A 212 14.98 -25.45 -3.42
CA ASN A 212 14.73 -26.25 -4.62
C ASN A 212 14.03 -25.48 -5.75
N VAL A 213 13.49 -24.27 -5.51
CA VAL A 213 12.89 -23.46 -6.57
C VAL A 213 13.95 -23.05 -7.60
N SER A 214 13.59 -23.07 -8.87
CA SER A 214 14.53 -22.66 -9.92
C SER A 214 14.66 -21.14 -9.99
N ASP A 215 15.84 -20.63 -10.29
CA ASP A 215 16.09 -19.18 -10.49
C ASP A 215 15.16 -18.61 -11.57
N LYS A 216 14.83 -19.41 -12.58
CA LYS A 216 13.92 -19.02 -13.65
C LYS A 216 12.51 -18.70 -13.12
N ASP A 217 12.01 -19.51 -12.18
CA ASP A 217 10.65 -19.40 -11.67
C ASP A 217 10.48 -18.18 -10.73
N ILE A 218 11.58 -17.76 -10.09
CA ILE A 218 11.63 -16.59 -9.20
C ILE A 218 12.36 -15.39 -9.80
N ALA A 219 12.66 -15.41 -11.12
CA ALA A 219 13.41 -14.34 -11.80
C ALA A 219 12.77 -12.94 -11.62
N PHE A 220 11.45 -12.86 -11.45
CA PHE A 220 10.73 -11.60 -11.19
C PHE A 220 11.19 -10.90 -9.88
N MET A 221 11.80 -11.63 -8.93
CA MET A 221 12.32 -11.05 -7.71
C MET A 221 13.61 -10.24 -7.95
N GLN A 222 14.29 -10.48 -9.10
CA GLN A 222 15.51 -9.73 -9.44
C GLN A 222 15.24 -8.23 -9.56
N ASP A 223 14.08 -7.83 -10.09
CA ASP A 223 13.69 -6.41 -10.17
C ASP A 223 13.66 -5.77 -8.78
N GLY A 224 13.12 -6.48 -7.78
CA GLY A 224 13.11 -6.00 -6.40
C GLY A 224 14.52 -5.89 -5.80
N ILE A 225 15.40 -6.84 -6.09
CA ILE A 225 16.81 -6.80 -5.67
C ILE A 225 17.51 -5.59 -6.30
N ASP A 226 17.34 -5.39 -7.59
CA ASP A 226 17.99 -4.29 -8.33
C ASP A 226 17.51 -2.93 -7.82
N MET A 227 16.21 -2.78 -7.57
CA MET A 227 15.63 -1.56 -6.98
C MET A 227 16.22 -1.26 -5.59
N ASN A 228 16.29 -2.25 -4.72
CA ASN A 228 16.86 -2.08 -3.37
C ASN A 228 18.37 -1.80 -3.41
N MET A 229 19.12 -2.47 -4.29
CA MET A 229 20.55 -2.22 -4.49
C MET A 229 20.81 -0.82 -5.04
N ALA A 230 19.97 -0.32 -5.92
CA ALA A 230 20.07 1.05 -6.43
C ALA A 230 19.88 2.08 -5.30
N ILE A 231 18.88 1.90 -4.43
CA ILE A 231 18.65 2.75 -3.26
C ILE A 231 19.84 2.70 -2.30
N ALA A 232 20.35 1.51 -1.99
CA ALA A 232 21.51 1.34 -1.12
C ALA A 232 22.74 2.03 -1.69
N SER A 233 23.00 1.90 -2.99
CA SER A 233 24.12 2.55 -3.67
C SER A 233 24.03 4.07 -3.63
N ASP A 234 22.84 4.63 -3.89
CA ASP A 234 22.58 6.06 -3.80
C ASP A 234 22.78 6.59 -2.37
N ALA A 235 22.27 5.87 -1.37
CA ALA A 235 22.46 6.22 0.04
C ALA A 235 23.93 6.26 0.47
N ILE A 236 24.73 5.30 -0.01
CA ILE A 236 26.18 5.25 0.23
C ILE A 236 26.87 6.44 -0.44
N GLN A 237 26.54 6.74 -1.70
CA GLN A 237 27.13 7.85 -2.46
C GLN A 237 26.80 9.21 -1.81
N ARG A 238 25.59 9.38 -1.30
CA ARG A 238 25.19 10.60 -0.56
C ARG A 238 25.80 10.71 0.83
N GLY A 239 26.51 9.68 1.29
CA GLY A 239 27.13 9.71 2.61
C GLY A 239 26.16 9.66 3.77
N LEU A 240 25.02 8.99 3.63
CA LEU A 240 24.06 8.85 4.70
C LEU A 240 24.69 8.18 5.92
N HIS A 241 24.50 8.76 7.09
CA HIS A 241 25.25 8.43 8.31
C HIS A 241 25.12 6.94 8.71
N ILE A 242 23.92 6.37 8.66
CA ILE A 242 23.68 4.97 9.04
C ILE A 242 24.40 4.04 8.08
N CYS A 243 24.24 4.22 6.78
CA CYS A 243 24.89 3.40 5.75
C CYS A 243 26.43 3.42 5.90
N ASN A 244 27.00 4.60 6.06
CA ASN A 244 28.46 4.74 6.25
C ASN A 244 28.96 4.11 7.56
N THR A 245 28.19 4.18 8.64
CA THR A 245 28.54 3.55 9.90
C THR A 245 28.52 2.02 9.76
N MET A 246 27.54 1.46 9.08
CA MET A 246 27.47 0.02 8.83
C MET A 246 28.62 -0.46 7.95
N LEU A 247 28.96 0.28 6.89
CA LEU A 247 30.07 -0.05 5.98
C LEU A 247 31.44 0.05 6.63
N LYS A 248 31.64 0.91 7.64
CA LYS A 248 32.87 0.95 8.44
C LYS A 248 33.10 -0.35 9.21
N ASN A 249 32.02 -1.01 9.63
CA ASN A 249 32.06 -2.25 10.38
C ASN A 249 32.13 -3.49 9.47
N ASP A 250 31.50 -3.44 8.31
CA ASP A 250 31.45 -4.52 7.33
C ASP A 250 31.39 -3.96 5.91
N SER A 251 32.54 -3.90 5.25
CA SER A 251 32.65 -3.43 3.86
C SER A 251 32.35 -4.49 2.80
N SER A 252 31.99 -5.70 3.22
CA SER A 252 31.62 -6.80 2.33
C SER A 252 30.34 -6.48 1.53
N LEU A 253 30.04 -7.31 0.52
CA LEU A 253 28.76 -7.22 -0.21
C LEU A 253 27.56 -7.41 0.74
N ALA A 254 27.69 -8.32 1.74
CA ALA A 254 26.67 -8.52 2.75
C ALA A 254 26.48 -7.28 3.65
N GLY A 255 27.56 -6.58 4.00
CA GLY A 255 27.52 -5.30 4.72
C GLY A 255 26.83 -4.21 3.92
N LYS A 256 27.10 -4.12 2.60
CA LYS A 256 26.43 -3.18 1.70
C LYS A 256 24.93 -3.46 1.57
N ALA A 257 24.53 -4.72 1.56
CA ALA A 257 23.12 -5.10 1.51
C ALA A 257 22.37 -4.81 2.83
N LYS A 258 23.08 -4.70 3.96
CA LYS A 258 22.49 -4.33 5.26
C LYS A 258 22.40 -2.81 5.47
N ALA A 259 23.27 -2.05 4.83
CA ALA A 259 23.34 -0.59 4.93
C ALA A 259 22.22 0.10 4.15
#